data_76b1751b4ab1b4e1a351f9c3f11c9947
#
_entry.id   76b1751b4ab1b4e1a351f9c3f11c9947
#
_cell.length_a   1.000
_cell.length_b   1.000
_cell.length_c   1.000
_cell.angle_alpha   90.00
_cell.angle_beta   90.00
_cell.angle_gamma   90.00
#
_symmetry.space_group_name_H-M   'P 1'
#
loop_
_entity.id
_entity.type
_entity.pdbx_description
1 polymer ?
#
loop_
_entity_poly.entity_id
_entity_poly.type
_entity_poly.pdbx_seq_one_letter_code
_entity_poly.pdbx_strand_id
1 'polypeptide(L)'
;MIYDYIVIGSGFGGSVASLRLVEKGYKVLLIEQGKRYKPEDFPKSNWNIPKYLWVPSIRCFGFQKLSFYSTASIMSGTGVGGGSLVYANTLYIPPDEFFNNQSWNRFGDWKKILEPYYDRASFMLGRKKYSKLNIEDKVLEDVSKDMDAHNTFDSVFVGVNIDGSEDESDPYFGGLGPLRKGCIECAGCMVGCRENAKNTLDRNYLWFAEKMGLEILPETKAEKISYHNNLYHIETESVTSFFGNRKRIFESKGLIVAAGALGTLELLLKQKYKYSSLPFLSPVLGHELRTNAETLCAVSGGAEKLNNGLAITSVFSPDPFTHVEIVKYPDKSNAMKWFFGLSVRGADSSISRSWKLFVKSITHPLLFLKTVFNFNWSTNAVIFLVMQTTDNAMKMVWINGLFGGKMKIDNRGNKKVPAYIAIGQEVMERYARKVTGIPQNILLEVFFNRPTTAHILGGCPMSDSIDTGVVDKNLKVHGYPDFYITDGSVIQGNIGVNPSLTITAVAE
;
A
#
# COMPACT_ATOMS: atom_id res chain seq x y z
N MET A 1 15.52 7.89 29.49
CA MET A 1 15.90 8.93 28.51
C MET A 1 14.61 9.41 27.86
N ILE A 2 14.33 10.71 27.89
CA ILE A 2 13.12 11.29 27.31
C ILE A 2 13.47 11.82 25.92
N TYR A 3 12.66 11.45 24.91
CA TYR A 3 12.71 11.99 23.55
C TYR A 3 11.80 13.21 23.42
N ASP A 4 12.10 14.10 22.47
CA ASP A 4 11.15 15.15 22.15
C ASP A 4 9.95 14.56 21.41
N TYR A 5 10.21 13.66 20.45
CA TYR A 5 9.16 12.90 19.75
C TYR A 5 9.51 11.41 19.62
N ILE A 6 8.48 10.57 19.70
CA ILE A 6 8.55 9.19 19.23
C ILE A 6 7.65 9.04 18.02
N VAL A 7 8.18 8.44 16.94
CA VAL A 7 7.46 8.13 15.70
C VAL A 7 7.22 6.62 15.66
N ILE A 8 5.98 6.19 15.48
CA ILE A 8 5.60 4.78 15.40
C ILE A 8 5.27 4.43 13.95
N GLY A 9 6.15 3.68 13.30
CA GLY A 9 6.07 3.27 11.90
C GLY A 9 6.98 4.10 10.99
N SER A 10 7.68 3.41 10.10
CA SER A 10 8.70 3.94 9.19
C SER A 10 8.22 4.01 7.72
N GLY A 11 6.91 3.99 7.49
CA GLY A 11 6.30 4.16 6.17
C GLY A 11 6.36 5.60 5.66
N PHE A 12 5.64 5.93 4.60
CA PHE A 12 5.69 7.24 3.95
C PHE A 12 5.52 8.40 4.94
N GLY A 13 4.46 8.41 5.72
CA GLY A 13 4.21 9.49 6.69
C GLY A 13 5.23 9.56 7.82
N GLY A 14 5.61 8.41 8.40
CA GLY A 14 6.57 8.38 9.51
C GLY A 14 7.99 8.75 9.08
N SER A 15 8.39 8.43 7.87
CA SER A 15 9.70 8.81 7.32
C SER A 15 9.79 10.32 7.10
N VAL A 16 8.75 10.93 6.53
CA VAL A 16 8.64 12.39 6.37
C VAL A 16 8.69 13.07 7.73
N ALA A 17 7.79 12.70 8.64
CA ALA A 17 7.70 13.29 9.96
C ALA A 17 9.04 13.19 10.72
N SER A 18 9.73 12.05 10.64
CA SER A 18 11.03 11.86 11.29
C SER A 18 12.08 12.83 10.74
N LEU A 19 12.19 12.97 9.41
CA LEU A 19 13.13 13.91 8.81
C LEU A 19 12.83 15.34 9.21
N ARG A 20 11.56 15.78 9.07
CA ARG A 20 11.16 17.17 9.39
C ARG A 20 11.37 17.53 10.86
N LEU A 21 11.25 16.56 11.77
CA LEU A 21 11.52 16.79 13.20
C LEU A 21 13.03 16.91 13.49
N VAL A 22 13.88 16.03 12.94
CA VAL A 22 15.33 16.13 13.19
C VAL A 22 15.94 17.36 12.52
N GLU A 23 15.44 17.82 11.38
CA GLU A 23 15.82 19.10 10.74
C GLU A 23 15.53 20.31 11.64
N LYS A 24 14.52 20.23 12.50
CA LYS A 24 14.17 21.26 13.50
C LYS A 24 14.97 21.10 14.80
N GLY A 25 15.90 20.13 14.89
CA GLY A 25 16.73 19.88 16.04
C GLY A 25 16.09 19.06 17.17
N TYR A 26 14.93 18.44 16.93
CA TYR A 26 14.30 17.56 17.93
C TYR A 26 15.03 16.24 18.04
N LYS A 27 15.09 15.71 19.26
CA LYS A 27 15.56 14.35 19.53
C LYS A 27 14.45 13.34 19.26
N VAL A 28 14.62 12.50 18.23
CA VAL A 28 13.57 11.62 17.71
C VAL A 28 13.97 10.16 17.78
N LEU A 29 13.04 9.30 18.25
CA LEU A 29 13.10 7.85 18.14
C LEU A 29 12.03 7.36 17.18
N LEU A 30 12.40 6.57 16.18
CA LEU A 30 11.47 5.88 15.28
C LEU A 30 11.42 4.40 15.64
N ILE A 31 10.20 3.86 15.88
CA ILE A 31 9.96 2.47 16.23
C ILE A 31 9.28 1.77 15.02
N GLU A 32 9.90 0.67 14.55
CA GLU A 32 9.39 -0.12 13.43
C GLU A 32 9.29 -1.61 13.82
N GLN A 33 8.13 -2.22 13.56
CA GLN A 33 7.91 -3.64 13.90
C GLN A 33 8.69 -4.61 13.01
N GLY A 34 8.96 -4.23 11.77
CA GLY A 34 9.65 -5.06 10.80
C GLY A 34 11.16 -4.87 10.83
N LYS A 35 11.83 -5.66 10.01
CA LYS A 35 13.29 -5.66 9.89
C LYS A 35 13.78 -4.48 9.04
N ARG A 36 15.06 -4.16 9.18
CA ARG A 36 15.82 -3.40 8.19
C ARG A 36 16.37 -4.38 7.15
N TYR A 37 16.18 -4.08 5.87
CA TYR A 37 16.62 -4.92 4.76
C TYR A 37 17.77 -4.27 3.99
N LYS A 38 18.76 -5.10 3.64
CA LYS A 38 19.75 -4.78 2.62
C LYS A 38 19.32 -5.39 1.28
N PRO A 39 19.82 -4.94 0.13
CA PRO A 39 19.47 -5.49 -1.18
C PRO A 39 19.58 -7.03 -1.26
N GLU A 40 20.61 -7.62 -0.66
CA GLU A 40 20.85 -9.06 -0.64
C GLU A 40 19.89 -9.86 0.25
N ASP A 41 19.20 -9.22 1.19
CA ASP A 41 18.21 -9.87 2.06
C ASP A 41 16.90 -10.19 1.32
N PHE A 42 16.60 -9.42 0.27
CA PHE A 42 15.37 -9.64 -0.50
C PHE A 42 15.40 -10.98 -1.24
N PRO A 43 14.27 -11.71 -1.29
CA PRO A 43 14.19 -12.97 -1.99
C PRO A 43 14.30 -12.78 -3.51
N LYS A 44 14.82 -13.80 -4.22
CA LYS A 44 14.86 -13.80 -5.69
C LYS A 44 13.47 -13.99 -6.33
N SER A 45 12.52 -14.55 -5.57
CA SER A 45 11.15 -14.76 -6.01
C SER A 45 10.20 -14.84 -4.82
N ASN A 46 8.91 -14.69 -5.06
CA ASN A 46 7.86 -14.78 -4.04
C ASN A 46 7.58 -16.21 -3.52
N TRP A 47 8.33 -17.22 -3.98
CA TRP A 47 8.31 -18.58 -3.43
C TRP A 47 9.09 -18.73 -2.12
N ASN A 48 10.01 -17.83 -1.84
CA ASN A 48 10.72 -17.84 -0.56
C ASN A 48 9.84 -17.23 0.53
N ILE A 49 8.81 -17.97 0.95
CA ILE A 49 7.80 -17.52 1.90
C ILE A 49 8.39 -16.91 3.18
N PRO A 50 9.40 -17.53 3.87
CA PRO A 50 9.95 -16.94 5.09
C PRO A 50 10.61 -15.58 4.91
N LYS A 51 11.21 -15.32 3.73
CA LYS A 51 11.82 -14.03 3.38
C LYS A 51 10.84 -13.04 2.75
N TYR A 52 9.72 -13.52 2.19
CA TYR A 52 8.75 -12.69 1.50
C TYR A 52 7.60 -12.27 2.40
N LEU A 53 6.95 -13.23 3.11
CA LEU A 53 5.77 -12.95 3.91
C LEU A 53 6.10 -12.56 5.36
N TRP A 54 5.33 -11.59 5.87
CA TRP A 54 5.33 -11.19 7.27
C TRP A 54 4.25 -11.95 8.04
N VAL A 55 4.62 -13.06 8.68
CA VAL A 55 3.76 -13.89 9.53
C VAL A 55 4.56 -14.31 10.77
N PRO A 56 4.75 -13.41 11.76
CA PRO A 56 5.60 -13.66 12.94
C PRO A 56 5.20 -14.90 13.74
N SER A 57 3.91 -15.26 13.77
CA SER A 57 3.40 -16.44 14.48
C SER A 57 4.03 -17.76 14.03
N ILE A 58 4.49 -17.85 12.79
CA ILE A 58 5.21 -18.99 12.22
C ILE A 58 6.66 -18.64 11.84
N ARG A 59 7.19 -17.58 12.45
CA ARG A 59 8.56 -17.08 12.27
C ARG A 59 8.94 -16.70 10.83
N CYS A 60 7.97 -16.32 10.04
CA CYS A 60 8.18 -15.69 8.74
C CYS A 60 8.29 -14.17 8.93
N PHE A 61 9.50 -13.64 8.77
CA PHE A 61 9.83 -12.23 8.95
C PHE A 61 10.22 -11.57 7.64
N GLY A 62 9.40 -11.77 6.61
CA GLY A 62 9.49 -11.06 5.34
C GLY A 62 8.93 -9.63 5.44
N PHE A 63 8.69 -9.00 4.32
CA PHE A 63 8.25 -7.60 4.25
C PHE A 63 6.84 -7.43 3.66
N GLN A 64 6.23 -8.47 3.10
CA GLN A 64 4.87 -8.45 2.56
C GLN A 64 3.89 -9.00 3.60
N LYS A 65 3.01 -8.15 4.10
CA LYS A 65 1.93 -8.53 5.03
C LYS A 65 0.61 -8.70 4.28
N LEU A 66 -0.07 -9.82 4.52
CA LEU A 66 -1.43 -10.10 4.04
C LEU A 66 -2.38 -10.08 5.24
N SER A 67 -3.46 -9.32 5.14
CA SER A 67 -4.49 -9.21 6.17
C SER A 67 -5.85 -9.57 5.59
N PHE A 68 -6.49 -10.59 6.16
CA PHE A 68 -7.78 -11.10 5.68
C PHE A 68 -8.89 -10.75 6.65
N TYR A 69 -9.82 -9.91 6.21
CA TYR A 69 -11.05 -9.58 6.92
C TYR A 69 -12.26 -10.23 6.22
N SER A 70 -13.39 -10.28 6.91
CA SER A 70 -14.62 -10.83 6.31
C SER A 70 -15.10 -10.08 5.07
N THR A 71 -14.68 -8.82 4.91
CA THR A 71 -15.18 -7.88 3.89
C THR A 71 -14.12 -7.36 2.93
N ALA A 72 -12.83 -7.57 3.22
CA ALA A 72 -11.74 -7.16 2.33
C ALA A 72 -10.47 -7.98 2.60
N SER A 73 -9.64 -8.14 1.58
CA SER A 73 -8.28 -8.68 1.66
C SER A 73 -7.29 -7.55 1.38
N ILE A 74 -6.31 -7.35 2.26
CA ILE A 74 -5.45 -6.18 2.24
C ILE A 74 -3.98 -6.61 2.20
N MET A 75 -3.23 -6.05 1.26
CA MET A 75 -1.78 -6.19 1.13
C MET A 75 -1.08 -4.94 1.67
N SER A 76 -0.03 -5.11 2.45
CA SER A 76 0.74 -3.99 3.01
C SER A 76 2.22 -4.34 3.21
N GLY A 77 3.07 -3.32 3.38
CA GLY A 77 4.50 -3.49 3.65
C GLY A 77 4.81 -3.44 5.14
N THR A 78 5.87 -4.15 5.55
CA THR A 78 6.41 -4.16 6.92
C THR A 78 7.92 -4.18 6.87
N GLY A 79 8.58 -3.32 7.63
CA GLY A 79 10.03 -3.14 7.63
C GLY A 79 10.43 -1.68 7.59
N VAL A 80 11.69 -1.38 7.83
CA VAL A 80 12.21 -0.01 7.75
C VAL A 80 12.05 0.52 6.32
N GLY A 81 11.17 1.51 6.14
CA GLY A 81 10.71 1.99 4.84
C GLY A 81 9.25 1.60 4.50
N GLY A 82 8.62 0.74 5.31
CA GLY A 82 7.19 0.42 5.23
C GLY A 82 6.72 -0.02 3.86
N GLY A 83 5.66 0.64 3.35
CA GLY A 83 5.05 0.36 2.05
C GLY A 83 6.01 0.52 0.86
N SER A 84 7.07 1.33 0.99
CA SER A 84 8.04 1.50 -0.09
C SER A 84 8.84 0.23 -0.41
N LEU A 85 8.90 -0.72 0.51
CA LEU A 85 9.56 -2.01 0.28
C LEU A 85 8.79 -2.89 -0.73
N VAL A 86 7.45 -2.81 -0.71
CA VAL A 86 6.54 -3.70 -1.46
C VAL A 86 5.86 -3.02 -2.66
N TYR A 87 5.81 -1.68 -2.73
CA TYR A 87 5.10 -0.98 -3.80
C TYR A 87 5.77 -1.16 -5.17
N ALA A 88 4.99 -0.97 -6.23
CA ALA A 88 5.47 -1.06 -7.60
C ALA A 88 6.15 0.23 -8.10
N ASN A 89 6.43 1.17 -7.20
CA ASN A 89 7.11 2.46 -7.38
C ASN A 89 6.31 3.55 -8.10
N THR A 90 5.06 3.31 -8.46
CA THR A 90 4.25 4.32 -9.14
C THR A 90 3.94 5.50 -8.22
N LEU A 91 4.07 6.72 -8.77
CA LEU A 91 3.99 7.98 -8.04
C LEU A 91 3.05 8.95 -8.78
N TYR A 92 1.75 8.82 -8.53
CA TYR A 92 0.71 9.63 -9.16
C TYR A 92 0.18 10.73 -8.24
N ILE A 93 -0.12 11.88 -8.85
CA ILE A 93 -0.99 12.91 -8.25
C ILE A 93 -2.43 12.49 -8.59
N PRO A 94 -3.35 12.48 -7.63
CA PRO A 94 -4.75 12.12 -7.85
C PRO A 94 -5.44 13.00 -8.88
N PRO A 95 -6.49 12.50 -9.55
CA PRO A 95 -7.32 13.32 -10.41
C PRO A 95 -8.19 14.31 -9.59
N ASP A 96 -8.78 15.28 -10.29
CA ASP A 96 -9.58 16.36 -9.68
C ASP A 96 -10.78 15.83 -8.89
N GLU A 97 -11.35 14.70 -9.28
CA GLU A 97 -12.44 14.01 -8.60
C GLU A 97 -12.14 13.69 -7.15
N PHE A 98 -10.88 13.35 -6.83
CA PHE A 98 -10.44 13.14 -5.45
C PHE A 98 -10.46 14.43 -4.65
N PHE A 99 -9.90 15.52 -5.18
CA PHE A 99 -9.82 16.79 -4.47
C PHE A 99 -11.20 17.43 -4.30
N ASN A 100 -12.14 17.19 -5.22
CA ASN A 100 -13.50 17.68 -5.19
C ASN A 100 -14.45 16.82 -4.32
N ASN A 101 -13.98 15.70 -3.76
CA ASN A 101 -14.82 14.85 -2.91
C ASN A 101 -15.25 15.60 -1.64
N GLN A 102 -16.55 15.55 -1.31
CA GLN A 102 -17.15 16.28 -0.17
C GLN A 102 -16.55 15.91 1.19
N SER A 103 -16.08 14.68 1.36
CA SER A 103 -15.42 14.26 2.59
C SER A 103 -14.08 14.98 2.84
N TRP A 104 -13.50 15.55 1.79
CA TRP A 104 -12.17 16.12 1.77
C TRP A 104 -12.16 17.64 1.52
N ASN A 105 -12.90 18.14 0.53
CA ASN A 105 -12.85 19.53 0.06
C ASN A 105 -13.36 20.57 1.08
N ARG A 106 -14.18 20.18 2.04
CA ARG A 106 -14.74 21.08 3.09
C ARG A 106 -13.68 21.75 3.98
N PHE A 107 -12.44 21.23 4.00
CA PHE A 107 -11.34 21.76 4.82
C PHE A 107 -10.42 22.71 4.06
N GLY A 108 -10.68 22.95 2.78
CA GLY A 108 -9.90 23.86 1.94
C GLY A 108 -9.67 23.32 0.53
N ASP A 109 -9.03 24.14 -0.29
CA ASP A 109 -8.57 23.74 -1.64
C ASP A 109 -7.30 22.88 -1.50
N TRP A 110 -7.50 21.58 -1.22
CA TRP A 110 -6.41 20.65 -1.02
C TRP A 110 -5.50 20.48 -2.23
N LYS A 111 -6.01 20.64 -3.44
CA LYS A 111 -5.19 20.58 -4.64
C LYS A 111 -4.12 21.67 -4.61
N LYS A 112 -4.52 22.90 -4.31
CA LYS A 112 -3.63 24.06 -4.20
C LYS A 112 -2.74 23.98 -2.96
N ILE A 113 -3.29 23.54 -1.82
CA ILE A 113 -2.53 23.40 -0.56
C ILE A 113 -1.41 22.37 -0.72
N LEU A 114 -1.68 21.22 -1.36
CA LEU A 114 -0.71 20.13 -1.48
C LEU A 114 0.28 20.30 -2.65
N GLU A 115 0.05 21.21 -3.59
CA GLU A 115 0.92 21.42 -4.76
C GLU A 115 2.41 21.54 -4.38
N PRO A 116 2.86 22.44 -3.49
CA PRO A 116 4.28 22.55 -3.13
C PRO A 116 4.81 21.32 -2.40
N TYR A 117 3.95 20.58 -1.71
CA TYR A 117 4.31 19.34 -1.02
C TYR A 117 4.40 18.15 -1.97
N TYR A 118 3.60 18.12 -3.05
CA TYR A 118 3.78 17.16 -4.16
C TYR A 118 5.11 17.35 -4.86
N ASP A 119 5.55 18.59 -5.07
CA ASP A 119 6.84 18.89 -5.68
C ASP A 119 7.98 18.38 -4.79
N ARG A 120 7.92 18.66 -3.49
CA ARG A 120 8.91 18.19 -2.52
C ARG A 120 8.93 16.66 -2.41
N ALA A 121 7.77 16.04 -2.29
CA ALA A 121 7.63 14.59 -2.26
C ALA A 121 8.14 13.94 -3.57
N SER A 122 7.85 14.55 -4.71
CA SER A 122 8.35 14.10 -6.03
C SER A 122 9.87 14.14 -6.11
N PHE A 123 10.49 15.21 -5.63
CA PHE A 123 11.95 15.33 -5.55
C PHE A 123 12.53 14.25 -4.63
N MET A 124 12.06 14.12 -3.40
CA MET A 124 12.59 13.17 -2.42
C MET A 124 12.39 11.70 -2.84
N LEU A 125 11.26 11.38 -3.46
CA LEU A 125 10.98 10.04 -3.98
C LEU A 125 11.61 9.78 -5.35
N GLY A 126 12.27 10.78 -5.95
CA GLY A 126 12.94 10.66 -7.25
C GLY A 126 11.96 10.37 -8.38
N ARG A 127 10.79 11.05 -8.40
CA ARG A 127 9.72 10.84 -9.37
C ARG A 127 10.18 11.16 -10.79
N LYS A 128 10.20 10.14 -11.65
CA LYS A 128 10.62 10.26 -13.04
C LYS A 128 9.67 9.49 -13.96
N LYS A 129 9.43 9.98 -15.16
CA LYS A 129 8.61 9.29 -16.15
C LYS A 129 9.40 8.13 -16.75
N TYR A 130 8.81 6.92 -16.76
CA TYR A 130 9.36 5.74 -17.45
C TYR A 130 8.77 5.70 -18.85
N SER A 131 9.58 5.93 -19.89
CA SER A 131 9.12 6.11 -21.28
C SER A 131 9.26 4.86 -22.16
N LYS A 132 9.85 3.78 -21.65
CA LYS A 132 10.07 2.57 -22.42
C LYS A 132 8.81 1.70 -22.39
N LEU A 133 8.17 1.57 -23.54
CA LEU A 133 7.00 0.72 -23.76
C LEU A 133 7.41 -0.61 -24.38
N ASN A 134 7.05 -1.70 -23.74
CA ASN A 134 7.27 -3.07 -24.19
C ASN A 134 6.01 -3.64 -24.87
N ILE A 135 6.02 -4.92 -25.24
CA ILE A 135 4.90 -5.54 -25.94
C ILE A 135 3.60 -5.50 -25.14
N GLU A 136 3.68 -5.75 -23.82
CA GLU A 136 2.54 -5.72 -22.93
C GLU A 136 1.90 -4.33 -22.83
N ASP A 137 2.70 -3.27 -22.91
CA ASP A 137 2.24 -1.89 -22.88
C ASP A 137 1.54 -1.51 -24.19
N LYS A 138 2.12 -1.93 -25.33
CA LYS A 138 1.52 -1.70 -26.66
C LYS A 138 0.17 -2.41 -26.80
N VAL A 139 0.03 -3.61 -26.22
CA VAL A 139 -1.26 -4.30 -26.19
C VAL A 139 -2.27 -3.53 -25.33
N LEU A 140 -1.86 -2.95 -24.19
CA LEU A 140 -2.75 -2.09 -23.38
C LEU A 140 -3.13 -0.81 -24.15
N GLU A 141 -2.18 -0.20 -24.85
CA GLU A 141 -2.45 0.95 -25.74
C GLU A 141 -3.50 0.61 -26.80
N ASP A 142 -3.37 -0.56 -27.45
CA ASP A 142 -4.37 -1.00 -28.43
C ASP A 142 -5.75 -1.32 -27.81
N VAL A 143 -5.78 -1.77 -26.54
CA VAL A 143 -7.06 -1.90 -25.79
C VAL A 143 -7.65 -0.52 -25.52
N SER A 144 -6.82 0.48 -25.16
CA SER A 144 -7.31 1.85 -24.93
C SER A 144 -7.91 2.48 -26.22
N LYS A 145 -7.34 2.18 -27.41
CA LYS A 145 -7.92 2.56 -28.70
C LYS A 145 -9.28 1.89 -28.96
N ASP A 146 -9.36 0.57 -28.70
CA ASP A 146 -10.62 -0.20 -28.85
C ASP A 146 -11.74 0.27 -27.90
N MET A 147 -11.41 1.06 -26.88
CA MET A 147 -12.33 1.62 -25.88
C MET A 147 -12.52 3.13 -26.02
N ASP A 148 -12.06 3.73 -27.10
CA ASP A 148 -12.14 5.18 -27.35
C ASP A 148 -11.48 6.04 -26.25
N ALA A 149 -10.51 5.47 -25.52
CA ALA A 149 -9.83 6.09 -24.37
C ALA A 149 -8.31 6.27 -24.58
N HIS A 150 -7.83 6.24 -25.82
CA HIS A 150 -6.39 6.32 -26.16
C HIS A 150 -5.72 7.60 -25.66
N ASN A 151 -6.45 8.71 -25.61
CA ASN A 151 -5.96 9.99 -25.09
C ASN A 151 -5.59 9.95 -23.60
N THR A 152 -6.01 8.91 -22.88
CA THR A 152 -5.68 8.70 -21.46
C THR A 152 -4.56 7.68 -21.25
N PHE A 153 -4.11 7.01 -22.32
CA PHE A 153 -3.00 6.07 -22.25
C PHE A 153 -1.69 6.81 -22.05
N ASP A 154 -0.91 6.38 -21.04
CA ASP A 154 0.40 6.94 -20.77
C ASP A 154 1.33 5.90 -20.11
N SER A 155 2.62 6.20 -20.15
CA SER A 155 3.61 5.54 -19.32
C SER A 155 3.61 6.11 -17.90
N VAL A 156 4.13 5.34 -16.94
CA VAL A 156 4.01 5.66 -15.51
C VAL A 156 5.13 6.57 -15.00
N PHE A 157 4.83 7.32 -13.93
CA PHE A 157 5.85 7.99 -13.11
C PHE A 157 6.29 7.07 -11.97
N VAL A 158 7.62 6.94 -11.79
CA VAL A 158 8.22 5.95 -10.88
C VAL A 158 9.35 6.54 -10.04
N GLY A 159 9.59 5.94 -8.86
CA GLY A 159 10.73 6.23 -8.00
C GLY A 159 11.83 5.17 -8.14
N VAL A 160 12.46 5.09 -9.31
CA VAL A 160 13.50 4.11 -9.64
C VAL A 160 14.61 4.78 -10.44
N ASN A 161 15.86 4.40 -10.20
CA ASN A 161 17.00 4.86 -11.00
C ASN A 161 17.01 4.16 -12.38
N ILE A 162 16.22 4.67 -13.33
CA ILE A 162 16.02 4.06 -14.66
C ILE A 162 17.13 4.38 -15.64
N ASP A 163 17.92 5.44 -15.41
CA ASP A 163 19.01 5.86 -16.30
C ASP A 163 20.40 5.51 -15.75
N GLY A 164 20.44 4.83 -14.59
CA GLY A 164 21.72 4.46 -13.97
C GLY A 164 22.42 3.32 -14.69
N SER A 165 23.74 3.29 -14.56
CA SER A 165 24.61 2.20 -14.99
C SER A 165 24.74 1.14 -13.88
N GLU A 166 25.59 0.12 -14.15
CA GLU A 166 26.02 -0.85 -13.10
C GLU A 166 26.89 -0.19 -12.02
N ASP A 167 27.55 0.93 -12.36
CA ASP A 167 28.32 1.71 -11.41
C ASP A 167 27.42 2.46 -10.44
N GLU A 168 27.77 2.45 -9.18
CA GLU A 168 26.99 3.11 -8.14
C GLU A 168 27.20 4.62 -8.15
N SER A 169 26.12 5.38 -8.20
CA SER A 169 26.09 6.84 -8.11
C SER A 169 24.91 7.32 -7.28
N ASP A 170 24.89 8.61 -6.90
CA ASP A 170 23.70 9.24 -6.35
C ASP A 170 22.92 9.92 -7.49
N PRO A 171 21.77 9.35 -7.92
CA PRO A 171 21.01 9.89 -9.04
C PRO A 171 20.04 11.02 -8.65
N TYR A 172 19.88 11.31 -7.37
CA TYR A 172 18.77 12.15 -6.88
C TYR A 172 19.19 13.40 -6.11
N PHE A 173 20.34 13.35 -5.38
CA PHE A 173 20.66 14.35 -4.35
C PHE A 173 22.01 15.03 -4.57
N GLY A 174 22.53 15.01 -5.81
CA GLY A 174 23.76 15.73 -6.16
C GLY A 174 25.03 15.25 -5.44
N GLY A 175 25.10 13.98 -5.09
CA GLY A 175 26.21 13.38 -4.35
C GLY A 175 26.06 13.39 -2.82
N LEU A 176 24.99 14.00 -2.30
CA LEU A 176 24.70 14.04 -0.86
C LEU A 176 23.90 12.82 -0.38
N GLY A 177 23.30 12.07 -1.30
CA GLY A 177 22.50 10.90 -1.02
C GLY A 177 23.26 9.58 -1.06
N PRO A 178 22.58 8.45 -0.76
CA PRO A 178 23.19 7.14 -0.85
C PRO A 178 23.38 6.69 -2.29
N LEU A 179 24.45 5.95 -2.54
CA LEU A 179 24.77 5.40 -3.85
C LEU A 179 23.74 4.35 -4.30
N ARG A 180 23.45 4.31 -5.61
CA ARG A 180 22.48 3.44 -6.27
C ARG A 180 23.03 2.87 -7.55
N LYS A 181 22.65 1.65 -7.87
CA LYS A 181 22.80 1.08 -9.22
C LYS A 181 21.66 1.47 -10.12
N GLY A 182 21.84 1.31 -11.42
CA GLY A 182 20.77 1.41 -12.40
C GLY A 182 19.78 0.25 -12.33
N CYS A 183 18.57 0.48 -12.80
CA CYS A 183 17.55 -0.55 -12.87
C CYS A 183 17.83 -1.52 -14.04
N ILE A 184 17.80 -2.82 -13.77
CA ILE A 184 17.97 -3.88 -14.78
C ILE A 184 16.64 -4.34 -15.41
N GLU A 185 15.55 -3.64 -15.14
CA GLU A 185 14.22 -3.89 -15.73
C GLU A 185 13.69 -5.33 -15.53
N CYS A 186 13.87 -5.87 -14.31
CA CYS A 186 13.53 -7.25 -13.97
C CYS A 186 12.08 -7.46 -13.49
N ALA A 187 11.21 -6.45 -13.51
CA ALA A 187 9.86 -6.44 -12.94
C ALA A 187 9.79 -6.86 -11.43
N GLY A 188 10.92 -6.81 -10.71
CA GLY A 188 11.07 -7.31 -9.35
C GLY A 188 10.64 -6.36 -8.22
N CYS A 189 10.10 -5.20 -8.54
CA CYS A 189 9.86 -4.11 -7.58
C CYS A 189 9.04 -4.53 -6.35
N MET A 190 8.03 -5.39 -6.51
CA MET A 190 7.18 -5.87 -5.42
C MET A 190 7.76 -7.10 -4.67
N VAL A 191 8.86 -7.66 -5.15
CA VAL A 191 9.57 -8.76 -4.49
C VAL A 191 10.78 -8.25 -3.70
N GLY A 192 10.98 -6.93 -3.71
CA GLY A 192 12.13 -6.23 -3.14
C GLY A 192 13.25 -6.05 -4.17
N CYS A 193 13.83 -4.84 -4.20
CA CYS A 193 14.87 -4.51 -5.17
C CYS A 193 16.23 -5.01 -4.73
N ARG A 194 16.74 -6.06 -5.35
CA ARG A 194 18.07 -6.63 -5.09
C ARG A 194 19.19 -5.82 -5.72
N GLU A 195 18.86 -5.00 -6.72
CA GLU A 195 19.82 -4.17 -7.48
C GLU A 195 20.02 -2.78 -6.88
N ASN A 196 19.42 -2.46 -5.74
CA ASN A 196 19.51 -1.15 -5.10
C ASN A 196 19.10 0.03 -6.01
N ALA A 197 18.28 -0.21 -7.05
CA ALA A 197 17.82 0.81 -7.98
C ALA A 197 16.53 1.52 -7.55
N LYS A 198 15.73 0.85 -6.72
CA LYS A 198 14.45 1.35 -6.20
C LYS A 198 14.67 2.38 -5.11
N ASN A 199 14.01 3.55 -5.21
CA ASN A 199 14.13 4.65 -4.25
C ASN A 199 13.20 4.45 -3.04
N THR A 200 13.51 3.49 -2.18
CA THR A 200 12.77 3.22 -0.95
C THR A 200 13.06 4.26 0.14
N LEU A 201 12.20 4.38 1.13
CA LEU A 201 12.26 5.44 2.15
C LEU A 201 13.52 5.37 3.03
N ASP A 202 14.10 4.19 3.22
CA ASP A 202 15.39 4.00 3.88
C ASP A 202 16.58 4.51 3.05
N ARG A 203 16.33 4.88 1.78
CA ARG A 203 17.30 5.42 0.83
C ARG A 203 17.10 6.90 0.51
N ASN A 204 16.15 7.55 1.15
CA ASN A 204 15.87 8.97 1.00
C ASN A 204 15.55 9.60 2.36
N TYR A 205 14.31 9.78 2.75
CA TYR A 205 13.91 10.45 4.00
C TYR A 205 14.62 9.89 5.23
N LEU A 206 14.60 8.59 5.45
CA LEU A 206 15.21 7.98 6.64
C LEU A 206 16.73 8.05 6.59
N TRP A 207 17.33 7.93 5.40
CA TRP A 207 18.79 8.05 5.26
C TRP A 207 19.28 9.43 5.70
N PHE A 208 18.61 10.50 5.25
CA PHE A 208 18.95 11.86 5.69
C PHE A 208 18.65 12.07 7.16
N ALA A 209 17.53 11.58 7.65
CA ALA A 209 17.16 11.70 9.05
C ALA A 209 18.18 11.02 9.99
N GLU A 210 18.67 9.84 9.64
CA GLU A 210 19.74 9.15 10.42
C GLU A 210 21.06 9.95 10.43
N LYS A 211 21.43 10.60 9.31
CA LYS A 211 22.58 11.50 9.25
C LYS A 211 22.44 12.73 10.17
N MET A 212 21.21 13.12 10.47
CA MET A 212 20.86 14.22 11.37
C MET A 212 20.54 13.76 12.80
N GLY A 213 20.77 12.48 13.13
CA GLY A 213 20.66 11.96 14.50
C GLY A 213 19.33 11.24 14.83
N LEU A 214 18.52 10.88 13.84
CA LEU A 214 17.37 10.00 14.06
C LEU A 214 17.85 8.64 14.59
N GLU A 215 17.28 8.18 15.70
CA GLU A 215 17.42 6.81 16.18
C GLU A 215 16.31 5.93 15.58
N ILE A 216 16.65 4.85 14.87
CA ILE A 216 15.67 3.88 14.36
C ILE A 216 15.79 2.57 15.13
N LEU A 217 14.67 2.11 15.69
CA LEU A 217 14.57 0.85 16.43
C LEU A 217 13.70 -0.15 15.63
N PRO A 218 14.32 -0.99 14.77
CA PRO A 218 13.61 -2.03 14.04
C PRO A 218 13.25 -3.22 14.92
N GLU A 219 12.46 -4.15 14.39
CA GLU A 219 12.02 -5.41 15.04
C GLU A 219 11.30 -5.17 16.38
N THR A 220 10.73 -3.97 16.55
CA THR A 220 10.11 -3.52 17.79
C THR A 220 8.70 -3.02 17.51
N LYS A 221 7.71 -3.67 18.13
CA LYS A 221 6.30 -3.32 18.00
C LYS A 221 5.86 -2.47 19.18
N ALA A 222 5.26 -1.31 18.93
CA ALA A 222 4.54 -0.55 19.93
C ALA A 222 3.21 -1.26 20.24
N GLU A 223 2.95 -1.58 21.50
CA GLU A 223 1.76 -2.34 21.92
C GLU A 223 0.81 -1.49 22.77
N LYS A 224 1.33 -0.71 23.70
CA LYS A 224 0.51 0.15 24.54
C LYS A 224 1.07 1.56 24.63
N ILE A 225 0.18 2.55 24.56
CA ILE A 225 0.47 3.96 24.71
C ILE A 225 -0.36 4.51 25.85
N SER A 226 0.25 5.26 26.75
CA SER A 226 -0.43 6.03 27.78
C SER A 226 0.12 7.44 27.86
N TYR A 227 -0.70 8.37 28.36
CA TYR A 227 -0.31 9.76 28.55
C TYR A 227 -0.55 10.16 30.00
N HIS A 228 0.52 10.45 30.71
CA HIS A 228 0.48 10.94 32.09
C HIS A 228 1.74 11.73 32.41
N ASN A 229 1.66 12.64 33.40
CA ASN A 229 2.78 13.52 33.78
C ASN A 229 3.36 14.32 32.59
N ASN A 230 2.51 14.74 31.64
CA ASN A 230 2.86 15.46 30.40
C ASN A 230 3.82 14.69 29.48
N LEU A 231 3.88 13.37 29.60
CA LEU A 231 4.69 12.50 28.74
C LEU A 231 3.85 11.34 28.17
N TYR A 232 4.19 10.95 26.96
CA TYR A 232 3.75 9.69 26.36
C TYR A 232 4.67 8.57 26.81
N HIS A 233 4.10 7.46 27.26
CA HIS A 233 4.79 6.23 27.62
C HIS A 233 4.41 5.16 26.62
N ILE A 234 5.38 4.67 25.86
CA ILE A 234 5.21 3.68 24.78
C ILE A 234 5.79 2.36 25.25
N GLU A 235 4.92 1.40 25.62
CA GLU A 235 5.31 0.02 25.89
C GLU A 235 5.51 -0.71 24.55
N THR A 236 6.67 -1.35 24.40
CA THR A 236 7.05 -2.05 23.18
C THR A 236 7.40 -3.50 23.44
N GLU A 237 7.31 -4.32 22.39
CA GLU A 237 7.69 -5.72 22.41
C GLU A 237 8.63 -6.02 21.24
N SER A 238 9.66 -6.85 21.48
CA SER A 238 10.49 -7.39 20.40
C SER A 238 9.71 -8.44 19.62
N VAL A 239 9.65 -8.29 18.28
CA VAL A 239 8.88 -9.19 17.40
C VAL A 239 9.65 -10.46 17.07
N THR A 240 10.99 -10.38 17.03
CA THR A 240 11.86 -11.47 16.57
C THR A 240 12.52 -12.26 17.71
N SER A 241 12.32 -11.84 18.97
CA SER A 241 12.87 -12.51 20.15
C SER A 241 12.47 -13.98 20.22
N PHE A 242 13.41 -14.87 20.56
CA PHE A 242 13.19 -16.31 20.67
C PHE A 242 12.63 -16.71 22.06
N PHE A 243 13.10 -16.03 23.11
CA PHE A 243 12.74 -16.32 24.50
C PHE A 243 11.97 -15.15 25.12
N GLY A 244 10.66 -15.19 24.95
CA GLY A 244 9.75 -14.18 25.52
C GLY A 244 9.87 -12.80 24.86
N ASN A 245 8.81 -12.03 24.92
CA ASN A 245 8.78 -10.67 24.40
C ASN A 245 9.58 -9.76 25.35
N ARG A 246 10.75 -9.29 24.93
CA ARG A 246 11.49 -8.26 25.69
C ARG A 246 10.69 -6.97 25.64
N LYS A 247 10.02 -6.64 26.74
CA LYS A 247 9.29 -5.39 26.91
C LYS A 247 10.25 -4.27 27.25
N ARG A 248 10.06 -3.10 26.63
CA ARG A 248 10.73 -1.85 26.96
C ARG A 248 9.69 -0.73 26.99
N ILE A 249 9.96 0.30 27.75
CA ILE A 249 9.15 1.50 27.83
C ILE A 249 10.03 2.68 27.36
N PHE A 250 9.48 3.47 26.45
CA PHE A 250 10.10 4.70 25.98
C PHE A 250 9.18 5.87 26.31
N GLU A 251 9.78 7.04 26.56
CA GLU A 251 9.08 8.25 26.97
C GLU A 251 9.37 9.40 26.01
N SER A 252 8.33 10.18 25.67
CA SER A 252 8.48 11.38 24.84
C SER A 252 7.49 12.48 25.24
N LYS A 253 7.82 13.72 24.86
CA LYS A 253 6.92 14.88 25.01
C LYS A 253 5.82 14.86 23.94
N GLY A 254 6.15 14.49 22.71
CA GLY A 254 5.23 14.37 21.59
C GLY A 254 5.23 12.98 20.97
N LEU A 255 4.16 12.66 20.26
CA LEU A 255 3.94 11.37 19.62
C LEU A 255 3.46 11.52 18.19
N ILE A 256 4.03 10.75 17.27
CA ILE A 256 3.52 10.59 15.90
C ILE A 256 3.21 9.14 15.65
N VAL A 257 1.97 8.85 15.24
CA VAL A 257 1.55 7.51 14.82
C VAL A 257 1.43 7.50 13.29
N ALA A 258 2.23 6.62 12.66
CA ALA A 258 2.35 6.47 11.21
C ALA A 258 2.56 4.99 10.81
N ALA A 259 1.83 4.09 11.49
CA ALA A 259 1.98 2.63 11.34
C ALA A 259 1.25 2.06 10.10
N GLY A 260 0.81 2.94 9.18
CA GLY A 260 -0.07 2.62 8.05
C GLY A 260 -1.52 2.44 8.51
N ALA A 261 -2.51 2.66 7.64
CA ALA A 261 -3.92 2.73 8.05
C ALA A 261 -4.35 1.57 8.96
N LEU A 262 -4.01 0.32 8.62
CA LEU A 262 -4.36 -0.82 9.47
C LEU A 262 -3.56 -0.86 10.78
N GLY A 263 -2.27 -0.56 10.75
CA GLY A 263 -1.44 -0.59 11.96
C GLY A 263 -1.81 0.52 12.93
N THR A 264 -2.08 1.72 12.42
CA THR A 264 -2.55 2.86 13.19
C THR A 264 -3.90 2.58 13.84
N LEU A 265 -4.86 2.02 13.08
CA LEU A 265 -6.17 1.63 13.62
C LEU A 265 -6.04 0.50 14.64
N GLU A 266 -5.22 -0.52 14.40
CA GLU A 266 -4.99 -1.59 15.37
C GLU A 266 -4.46 -1.02 16.69
N LEU A 267 -3.44 -0.18 16.60
CA LEU A 267 -2.80 0.42 17.76
C LEU A 267 -3.81 1.29 18.54
N LEU A 268 -4.47 2.24 17.89
CA LEU A 268 -5.35 3.20 18.56
C LEU A 268 -6.66 2.58 19.08
N LEU A 269 -7.26 1.65 18.34
CA LEU A 269 -8.45 0.92 18.81
C LEU A 269 -8.14 0.06 20.04
N LYS A 270 -6.93 -0.53 20.13
CA LYS A 270 -6.48 -1.22 21.34
C LYS A 270 -6.36 -0.27 22.53
N GLN A 271 -5.80 0.94 22.32
CA GLN A 271 -5.68 1.91 23.43
C GLN A 271 -7.06 2.31 23.96
N LYS A 272 -8.02 2.53 23.05
CA LYS A 272 -9.37 2.96 23.42
C LYS A 272 -10.19 1.85 24.07
N TYR A 273 -10.21 0.66 23.47
CA TYR A 273 -11.18 -0.38 23.82
C TYR A 273 -10.62 -1.57 24.63
N LYS A 274 -9.33 -1.88 24.49
CA LYS A 274 -8.70 -2.99 25.23
C LYS A 274 -8.01 -2.52 26.50
N TYR A 275 -7.20 -1.47 26.38
CA TYR A 275 -6.37 -0.99 27.50
C TYR A 275 -6.98 0.20 28.23
N SER A 276 -7.91 0.91 27.61
CA SER A 276 -8.49 2.18 28.12
C SER A 276 -7.40 3.19 28.54
N SER A 277 -6.26 3.14 27.86
CA SER A 277 -5.08 3.94 28.18
C SER A 277 -5.09 5.31 27.48
N LEU A 278 -5.87 5.46 26.40
CA LEU A 278 -6.16 6.72 25.72
C LEU A 278 -7.70 6.89 25.60
N PRO A 279 -8.42 7.15 26.71
CA PRO A 279 -9.89 7.17 26.71
C PRO A 279 -10.51 8.31 25.92
N PHE A 280 -9.78 9.43 25.72
CA PHE A 280 -10.27 10.62 25.01
C PHE A 280 -10.09 10.55 23.50
N LEU A 281 -9.69 9.41 22.92
CA LEU A 281 -9.72 9.24 21.48
C LEU A 281 -11.15 9.38 20.94
N SER A 282 -11.28 10.02 19.78
CA SER A 282 -12.56 10.30 19.11
C SER A 282 -13.48 9.08 18.99
N PRO A 283 -14.80 9.25 19.16
CA PRO A 283 -15.79 8.17 18.96
C PRO A 283 -15.84 7.68 17.49
N VAL A 284 -15.42 8.49 16.52
CA VAL A 284 -15.41 8.13 15.10
C VAL A 284 -14.11 7.49 14.63
N LEU A 285 -13.20 7.12 15.55
CA LEU A 285 -12.02 6.32 15.22
C LEU A 285 -12.44 5.02 14.53
N GLY A 286 -11.85 4.78 13.35
CA GLY A 286 -12.17 3.66 12.47
C GLY A 286 -13.20 3.96 11.39
N HIS A 287 -13.86 5.13 11.40
CA HIS A 287 -14.79 5.54 10.34
C HIS A 287 -14.02 5.96 9.08
N GLU A 288 -14.72 6.05 7.94
CA GLU A 288 -14.16 6.48 6.65
C GLU A 288 -13.00 5.61 6.16
N LEU A 289 -13.01 4.30 6.47
CA LEU A 289 -12.03 3.36 5.93
C LEU A 289 -12.28 3.15 4.44
N ARG A 290 -11.24 3.27 3.61
CA ARG A 290 -11.29 3.24 2.14
C ARG A 290 -10.39 2.16 1.58
N THR A 291 -10.79 1.52 0.47
CA THR A 291 -9.99 0.49 -0.23
C THR A 291 -9.49 0.96 -1.57
N ASN A 292 -9.60 2.24 -1.88
CA ASN A 292 -9.36 2.79 -3.21
C ASN A 292 -10.29 2.20 -4.29
N ALA A 293 -11.43 1.62 -3.87
CA ALA A 293 -12.39 0.89 -4.71
C ALA A 293 -11.68 -0.04 -5.73
N GLU A 294 -10.78 -0.87 -5.23
CA GLU A 294 -9.79 -1.62 -6.01
C GLU A 294 -10.24 -3.06 -6.26
N THR A 295 -9.96 -3.58 -7.45
CA THR A 295 -10.08 -5.00 -7.81
C THR A 295 -8.91 -5.44 -8.69
N LEU A 296 -8.62 -6.74 -8.67
CA LEU A 296 -7.55 -7.36 -9.43
C LEU A 296 -8.11 -8.41 -10.39
N CYS A 297 -7.68 -8.36 -11.64
CA CYS A 297 -7.89 -9.44 -12.60
C CYS A 297 -6.61 -9.67 -13.40
N ALA A 298 -6.51 -10.76 -14.15
CA ALA A 298 -5.28 -11.09 -14.85
C ALA A 298 -5.55 -11.75 -16.22
N VAL A 299 -4.54 -11.71 -17.08
CA VAL A 299 -4.45 -12.51 -18.30
C VAL A 299 -3.15 -13.30 -18.25
N SER A 300 -3.19 -14.58 -18.58
CA SER A 300 -1.98 -15.42 -18.64
C SER A 300 -2.05 -16.48 -19.75
N GLY A 301 -0.95 -17.14 -20.04
CA GLY A 301 -0.92 -18.32 -20.89
C GLY A 301 -0.86 -18.04 -22.39
N GLY A 302 -0.59 -16.82 -22.81
CA GLY A 302 -0.19 -16.47 -24.17
C GLY A 302 1.25 -16.93 -24.46
N ALA A 303 1.68 -16.86 -25.73
CA ALA A 303 3.03 -17.25 -26.16
C ALA A 303 4.09 -16.20 -25.80
N GLU A 304 3.68 -14.94 -25.64
CA GLU A 304 4.57 -13.80 -25.46
C GLU A 304 5.10 -13.69 -24.02
N LYS A 305 6.31 -13.16 -23.90
CA LYS A 305 6.86 -12.69 -22.63
C LYS A 305 6.24 -11.32 -22.31
N LEU A 306 5.50 -11.23 -21.21
CA LEU A 306 4.72 -10.04 -20.82
C LEU A 306 5.22 -9.38 -19.52
N ASN A 307 6.39 -9.74 -19.01
CA ASN A 307 6.93 -9.17 -17.77
C ASN A 307 8.23 -8.38 -17.98
N ASN A 308 8.31 -7.63 -19.08
CA ASN A 308 9.46 -6.79 -19.37
C ASN A 308 9.40 -5.46 -18.58
N GLY A 309 10.54 -4.84 -18.32
CA GLY A 309 10.63 -3.52 -17.70
C GLY A 309 10.39 -3.54 -16.18
N LEU A 310 9.68 -2.56 -15.67
CA LEU A 310 9.31 -2.42 -14.27
C LEU A 310 8.06 -3.22 -13.92
N ALA A 311 7.73 -3.29 -12.62
CA ALA A 311 6.52 -3.98 -12.17
C ALA A 311 5.23 -3.33 -12.69
N ILE A 312 5.20 -2.02 -12.87
CA ILE A 312 4.15 -1.28 -13.56
C ILE A 312 4.83 -0.36 -14.57
N THR A 313 4.34 -0.30 -15.81
CA THR A 313 4.97 0.45 -16.93
C THR A 313 4.00 1.33 -17.71
N SER A 314 2.71 0.99 -17.71
CA SER A 314 1.69 1.76 -18.42
C SER A 314 0.33 1.75 -17.74
N VAL A 315 -0.49 2.71 -18.11
CA VAL A 315 -1.79 3.00 -17.54
C VAL A 315 -2.71 3.59 -18.59
N PHE A 316 -4.02 3.41 -18.41
CA PHE A 316 -5.04 4.24 -19.05
C PHE A 316 -6.30 4.33 -18.20
N SER A 317 -7.16 5.28 -18.49
CA SER A 317 -8.46 5.50 -17.86
C SER A 317 -9.57 5.26 -18.85
N PRO A 318 -10.28 4.11 -18.78
CA PRO A 318 -11.36 3.79 -19.71
C PRO A 318 -12.61 4.67 -19.50
N ASP A 319 -12.72 5.31 -18.37
CA ASP A 319 -13.72 6.33 -18.02
C ASP A 319 -13.11 7.34 -17.01
N PRO A 320 -13.79 8.48 -16.72
CA PRO A 320 -13.25 9.51 -15.81
C PRO A 320 -12.98 9.05 -14.37
N PHE A 321 -13.59 7.95 -13.93
CA PHE A 321 -13.54 7.48 -12.54
C PHE A 321 -12.63 6.27 -12.35
N THR A 322 -12.20 5.64 -13.43
CA THR A 322 -11.46 4.37 -13.40
C THR A 322 -10.05 4.52 -13.94
N HIS A 323 -9.08 4.04 -13.19
CA HIS A 323 -7.67 3.99 -13.54
C HIS A 323 -7.23 2.52 -13.60
N VAL A 324 -6.59 2.11 -14.70
CA VAL A 324 -6.18 0.73 -14.94
C VAL A 324 -4.69 0.68 -15.24
N GLU A 325 -3.95 -0.05 -14.41
CA GLU A 325 -2.52 -0.30 -14.56
C GLU A 325 -2.25 -1.76 -14.87
N ILE A 326 -1.23 -2.05 -15.67
CA ILE A 326 -0.69 -3.40 -15.80
C ILE A 326 0.40 -3.64 -14.76
N VAL A 327 0.28 -4.77 -14.05
CA VAL A 327 1.17 -5.16 -12.96
C VAL A 327 1.84 -6.49 -13.30
N LYS A 328 3.15 -6.55 -13.08
CA LYS A 328 4.00 -7.69 -13.46
C LYS A 328 4.86 -8.16 -12.30
N TYR A 329 5.28 -9.41 -12.36
CA TYR A 329 6.22 -10.03 -11.43
C TYR A 329 7.48 -10.51 -12.16
N PRO A 330 8.63 -10.60 -11.48
CA PRO A 330 9.86 -11.09 -12.10
C PRO A 330 9.77 -12.57 -12.43
N ASP A 331 10.64 -13.02 -13.32
CA ASP A 331 10.76 -14.41 -13.70
C ASP A 331 10.83 -15.34 -12.47
N LYS A 332 10.18 -16.52 -12.56
CA LYS A 332 10.08 -17.52 -11.48
C LYS A 332 9.26 -17.11 -10.26
N SER A 333 8.60 -15.95 -10.25
CA SER A 333 7.72 -15.49 -9.16
C SER A 333 6.27 -15.95 -9.36
N ASN A 334 6.07 -17.24 -9.51
CA ASN A 334 4.78 -17.85 -9.87
C ASN A 334 3.82 -18.06 -8.68
N ALA A 335 4.16 -17.72 -7.45
CA ALA A 335 3.29 -17.97 -6.29
C ALA A 335 1.94 -17.26 -6.39
N MET A 336 1.90 -16.10 -7.04
CA MET A 336 0.66 -15.34 -7.24
C MET A 336 -0.38 -16.06 -8.08
N LYS A 337 0.00 -17.00 -8.97
CA LYS A 337 -0.95 -17.75 -9.80
C LYS A 337 -2.03 -18.49 -8.98
N TRP A 338 -1.70 -18.90 -7.75
CA TRP A 338 -2.62 -19.64 -6.88
C TRP A 338 -3.77 -18.78 -6.35
N PHE A 339 -3.67 -17.47 -6.50
CA PHE A 339 -4.75 -16.55 -6.19
C PHE A 339 -5.69 -16.31 -7.38
N PHE A 340 -5.37 -16.80 -8.58
CA PHE A 340 -6.14 -16.57 -9.80
C PHE A 340 -6.74 -17.84 -10.36
N GLY A 341 -7.99 -17.76 -10.85
CA GLY A 341 -8.71 -18.83 -11.53
C GLY A 341 -9.36 -18.32 -12.80
N LEU A 342 -10.05 -19.20 -13.54
CA LEU A 342 -10.75 -18.82 -14.76
C LEU A 342 -11.72 -17.66 -14.51
N SER A 343 -11.73 -16.68 -15.40
CA SER A 343 -12.61 -15.51 -15.28
C SER A 343 -14.08 -15.91 -15.36
N VAL A 344 -14.89 -15.33 -14.47
CA VAL A 344 -16.35 -15.44 -14.46
C VAL A 344 -16.97 -14.06 -14.28
N ARG A 345 -17.92 -13.71 -15.18
CA ARG A 345 -18.65 -12.44 -15.13
C ARG A 345 -19.79 -12.49 -14.10
N GLY A 346 -20.12 -11.31 -13.57
CA GLY A 346 -21.28 -11.06 -12.71
C GLY A 346 -20.88 -10.60 -11.31
N ALA A 347 -21.72 -9.74 -10.74
CA ALA A 347 -21.51 -9.12 -9.43
C ALA A 347 -22.51 -9.60 -8.36
N ASP A 348 -23.47 -10.48 -8.72
CA ASP A 348 -24.70 -10.67 -7.94
C ASP A 348 -24.45 -11.36 -6.59
N SER A 349 -23.63 -12.40 -6.56
CA SER A 349 -23.23 -13.05 -5.30
C SER A 349 -22.00 -13.93 -5.47
N SER A 350 -21.31 -14.21 -4.37
CA SER A 350 -20.20 -15.18 -4.34
C SER A 350 -20.65 -16.61 -4.70
N ILE A 351 -21.84 -17.01 -4.28
CA ILE A 351 -22.40 -18.33 -4.60
C ILE A 351 -22.58 -18.48 -6.11
N SER A 352 -23.19 -17.49 -6.76
CA SER A 352 -23.38 -17.48 -8.21
C SER A 352 -22.05 -17.51 -8.97
N ARG A 353 -21.07 -16.71 -8.54
CA ARG A 353 -19.73 -16.66 -9.17
C ARG A 353 -18.96 -17.96 -8.95
N SER A 354 -19.00 -18.53 -7.75
CA SER A 354 -18.37 -19.81 -7.44
C SER A 354 -18.94 -20.96 -8.27
N TRP A 355 -20.28 -20.98 -8.42
CA TRP A 355 -20.95 -21.96 -9.27
C TRP A 355 -20.57 -21.80 -10.75
N LYS A 356 -20.57 -20.58 -11.27
CA LYS A 356 -20.12 -20.28 -12.64
C LYS A 356 -18.69 -20.73 -12.87
N LEU A 357 -17.78 -20.52 -11.89
CA LEU A 357 -16.40 -20.98 -11.98
C LEU A 357 -16.32 -22.50 -12.02
N PHE A 358 -17.07 -23.20 -11.17
CA PHE A 358 -17.12 -24.66 -11.15
C PHE A 358 -17.64 -25.21 -12.49
N VAL A 359 -18.78 -24.72 -12.99
CA VAL A 359 -19.32 -25.12 -14.28
C VAL A 359 -18.32 -24.86 -15.41
N LYS A 360 -17.71 -23.66 -15.45
CA LYS A 360 -16.71 -23.31 -16.46
C LYS A 360 -15.49 -24.23 -16.42
N SER A 361 -15.04 -24.63 -15.23
CA SER A 361 -13.91 -25.56 -15.07
C SER A 361 -14.19 -26.94 -15.61
N ILE A 362 -15.44 -27.42 -15.49
CA ILE A 362 -15.88 -28.72 -16.04
C ILE A 362 -16.15 -28.66 -17.55
N THR A 363 -16.79 -27.58 -18.02
CA THR A 363 -17.13 -27.43 -19.44
C THR A 363 -15.95 -27.06 -20.32
N HIS A 364 -14.87 -26.50 -19.71
CA HIS A 364 -13.64 -26.13 -20.39
C HIS A 364 -12.41 -26.71 -19.70
N PRO A 365 -12.29 -28.06 -19.59
CA PRO A 365 -11.24 -28.70 -18.79
C PRO A 365 -9.83 -28.39 -19.28
N LEU A 366 -9.61 -28.30 -20.59
CA LEU A 366 -8.29 -27.95 -21.14
C LEU A 366 -7.86 -26.52 -20.75
N LEU A 367 -8.81 -25.57 -20.69
CA LEU A 367 -8.53 -24.21 -20.28
C LEU A 367 -8.20 -24.16 -18.79
N PHE A 368 -8.94 -24.90 -17.97
CA PHE A 368 -8.68 -25.04 -16.54
C PHE A 368 -7.29 -25.64 -16.28
N LEU A 369 -6.94 -26.74 -16.96
CA LEU A 369 -5.62 -27.37 -16.84
C LEU A 369 -4.49 -26.44 -17.28
N LYS A 370 -4.65 -25.70 -18.39
CA LYS A 370 -3.68 -24.68 -18.81
C LYS A 370 -3.48 -23.60 -17.75
N THR A 371 -4.52 -23.19 -17.04
CA THR A 371 -4.42 -22.22 -15.95
C THR A 371 -3.66 -22.78 -14.75
N VAL A 372 -3.99 -24.00 -14.32
CA VAL A 372 -3.38 -24.66 -13.15
C VAL A 372 -1.92 -25.02 -13.41
N PHE A 373 -1.61 -25.55 -14.59
CA PHE A 373 -0.27 -26.04 -14.97
C PHE A 373 0.58 -24.99 -15.71
N ASN A 374 0.22 -23.70 -15.64
CA ASN A 374 1.07 -22.64 -16.18
C ASN A 374 2.29 -22.41 -15.26
N PHE A 375 3.38 -23.12 -15.51
CA PHE A 375 4.62 -23.00 -14.74
C PHE A 375 5.41 -21.74 -15.05
N ASN A 376 5.09 -21.03 -16.14
CA ASN A 376 5.68 -19.76 -16.55
C ASN A 376 4.74 -18.57 -16.31
N TRP A 377 3.82 -18.69 -15.36
CA TRP A 377 2.77 -17.68 -15.12
C TRP A 377 3.34 -16.27 -14.95
N SER A 378 4.40 -16.09 -14.15
CA SER A 378 5.00 -14.77 -13.94
C SER A 378 5.63 -14.16 -15.20
N THR A 379 6.02 -14.99 -16.17
CA THR A 379 6.63 -14.54 -17.43
C THR A 379 5.58 -14.17 -18.48
N ASN A 380 4.46 -14.88 -18.52
CA ASN A 380 3.43 -14.72 -19.55
C ASN A 380 2.09 -14.23 -18.99
N ALA A 381 2.10 -13.58 -17.84
CA ALA A 381 0.92 -13.01 -17.22
C ALA A 381 1.07 -11.49 -17.00
N VAL A 382 -0.06 -10.81 -17.12
CA VAL A 382 -0.27 -9.43 -16.70
C VAL A 382 -1.45 -9.41 -15.75
N ILE A 383 -1.29 -8.72 -14.61
CA ILE A 383 -2.36 -8.41 -13.67
C ILE A 383 -2.85 -7.00 -13.99
N PHE A 384 -4.15 -6.78 -13.99
CA PHE A 384 -4.79 -5.48 -14.08
C PHE A 384 -5.15 -5.01 -12.68
N LEU A 385 -4.55 -3.92 -12.26
CA LEU A 385 -4.91 -3.19 -11.07
C LEU A 385 -5.93 -2.12 -11.47
N VAL A 386 -7.17 -2.30 -11.06
CA VAL A 386 -8.29 -1.41 -11.40
C VAL A 386 -8.69 -0.63 -10.16
N MET A 387 -8.57 0.68 -10.19
CA MET A 387 -8.88 1.60 -9.08
C MET A 387 -9.93 2.61 -9.48
N GLN A 388 -10.76 3.06 -8.53
CA GLN A 388 -11.82 4.03 -8.81
C GLN A 388 -11.91 5.12 -7.73
N THR A 389 -12.26 6.33 -8.16
CA THR A 389 -12.53 7.49 -7.29
C THR A 389 -13.94 7.48 -6.67
N THR A 390 -14.68 6.36 -6.81
CA THR A 390 -16.05 6.25 -6.29
C THR A 390 -16.11 6.45 -4.79
N ASP A 391 -17.11 7.23 -4.33
CA ASP A 391 -17.32 7.50 -2.92
C ASP A 391 -18.00 6.33 -2.20
N ASN A 392 -17.18 5.41 -1.69
CA ASN A 392 -17.61 4.30 -0.85
C ASN A 392 -16.66 4.19 0.36
N ALA A 393 -17.20 3.85 1.52
CA ALA A 393 -16.43 3.73 2.74
C ALA A 393 -16.91 2.54 3.57
N MET A 394 -16.02 2.08 4.44
CA MET A 394 -16.27 1.07 5.46
C MET A 394 -15.95 1.64 6.84
N LYS A 395 -16.12 0.84 7.87
CA LYS A 395 -15.75 1.18 9.23
C LYS A 395 -14.93 0.05 9.83
N MET A 396 -13.79 0.38 10.45
CA MET A 396 -13.05 -0.54 11.31
C MET A 396 -13.54 -0.43 12.74
N VAL A 397 -13.88 -1.55 13.34
CA VAL A 397 -14.35 -1.63 14.73
C VAL A 397 -13.52 -2.61 15.53
N TRP A 398 -13.43 -2.38 16.84
CA TRP A 398 -12.86 -3.34 17.78
C TRP A 398 -13.98 -4.21 18.36
N ILE A 399 -13.78 -5.51 18.36
CA ILE A 399 -14.69 -6.46 19.00
C ILE A 399 -13.95 -7.11 20.18
N ASN A 400 -14.45 -6.89 21.37
CA ASN A 400 -13.94 -7.58 22.55
C ASN A 400 -14.25 -9.08 22.47
N GLY A 401 -13.34 -9.90 22.93
CA GLY A 401 -13.46 -11.35 22.96
C GLY A 401 -12.69 -11.95 24.13
N LEU A 402 -12.98 -13.20 24.47
CA LEU A 402 -12.35 -13.92 25.57
C LEU A 402 -10.81 -13.94 25.49
N PHE A 403 -10.25 -13.84 24.31
CA PHE A 403 -8.79 -13.85 24.08
C PHE A 403 -8.23 -12.45 23.70
N GLY A 404 -8.82 -11.36 24.21
CA GLY A 404 -8.26 -10.00 24.07
C GLY A 404 -8.82 -9.14 22.95
N GLY A 405 -9.77 -9.64 22.16
CA GLY A 405 -10.44 -8.89 21.10
C GLY A 405 -9.68 -8.82 19.77
N LYS A 406 -10.36 -8.33 18.72
CA LYS A 406 -9.83 -8.19 17.36
C LYS A 406 -10.49 -7.07 16.58
N MET A 407 -9.79 -6.58 15.57
CA MET A 407 -10.36 -5.68 14.58
C MET A 407 -11.31 -6.43 13.63
N LYS A 408 -12.38 -5.77 13.24
CA LYS A 408 -13.33 -6.23 12.22
C LYS A 408 -13.73 -5.05 11.34
N ILE A 409 -13.85 -5.29 10.04
CA ILE A 409 -14.46 -4.33 9.12
C ILE A 409 -15.98 -4.49 9.18
N ASP A 410 -16.67 -3.39 9.46
CA ASP A 410 -18.13 -3.28 9.41
C ASP A 410 -18.51 -2.39 8.22
N ASN A 411 -19.32 -2.92 7.33
CA ASN A 411 -19.81 -2.22 6.13
C ASN A 411 -21.32 -1.98 6.17
N ARG A 412 -21.97 -2.15 7.33
CA ARG A 412 -23.38 -1.88 7.50
C ARG A 412 -23.66 -0.39 7.40
N GLY A 413 -24.66 -0.02 6.59
CA GLY A 413 -25.10 1.36 6.42
C GLY A 413 -24.30 2.19 5.41
N ASN A 414 -23.21 1.64 4.84
CA ASN A 414 -22.40 2.32 3.84
C ASN A 414 -22.61 1.75 2.43
N LYS A 415 -22.29 2.53 1.39
CA LYS A 415 -22.22 2.00 0.02
C LYS A 415 -21.20 0.86 -0.02
N LYS A 416 -21.62 -0.31 -0.51
CA LYS A 416 -20.74 -1.48 -0.64
C LYS A 416 -19.53 -1.15 -1.52
N VAL A 417 -18.36 -1.54 -1.05
CA VAL A 417 -17.16 -1.60 -1.89
C VAL A 417 -17.31 -2.80 -2.83
N PRO A 418 -17.30 -2.62 -4.16
CA PRO A 418 -17.49 -3.72 -5.09
C PRO A 418 -16.26 -4.63 -5.12
N ALA A 419 -16.49 -5.95 -5.15
CA ALA A 419 -15.48 -6.96 -5.46
C ALA A 419 -15.48 -7.34 -6.95
N TYR A 420 -16.12 -6.54 -7.78
CA TYR A 420 -16.25 -6.73 -9.22
C TYR A 420 -16.48 -5.37 -9.87
N ILE A 421 -15.56 -4.99 -10.74
CA ILE A 421 -15.65 -3.75 -11.53
C ILE A 421 -15.79 -4.15 -13.00
N ALA A 422 -16.98 -3.92 -13.58
CA ALA A 422 -17.32 -4.43 -14.91
C ALA A 422 -16.37 -3.93 -16.01
N ILE A 423 -16.00 -2.64 -15.99
CA ILE A 423 -15.11 -2.06 -16.99
C ILE A 423 -13.69 -2.65 -16.92
N GLY A 424 -13.21 -2.97 -15.72
CA GLY A 424 -11.91 -3.66 -15.54
C GLY A 424 -11.94 -5.09 -16.12
N GLN A 425 -13.07 -5.79 -16.03
CA GLN A 425 -13.24 -7.09 -16.67
C GLN A 425 -13.26 -6.98 -18.20
N GLU A 426 -13.87 -5.93 -18.73
CA GLU A 426 -13.86 -5.67 -20.16
C GLU A 426 -12.45 -5.40 -20.69
N VAL A 427 -11.67 -4.57 -19.99
CA VAL A 427 -10.24 -4.34 -20.30
C VAL A 427 -9.48 -5.66 -20.35
N MET A 428 -9.60 -6.47 -19.30
CA MET A 428 -8.95 -7.77 -19.22
C MET A 428 -9.32 -8.69 -20.39
N GLU A 429 -10.59 -8.76 -20.74
CA GLU A 429 -11.06 -9.65 -21.83
C GLU A 429 -10.63 -9.16 -23.21
N ARG A 430 -10.61 -7.83 -23.45
CA ARG A 430 -10.05 -7.27 -24.70
C ARG A 430 -8.56 -7.56 -24.80
N TYR A 431 -7.83 -7.36 -23.73
CA TYR A 431 -6.39 -7.68 -23.66
C TYR A 431 -6.13 -9.17 -23.93
N ALA A 432 -6.90 -10.06 -23.27
CA ALA A 432 -6.77 -11.51 -23.44
C ALA A 432 -6.94 -11.96 -24.91
N ARG A 433 -7.88 -11.35 -25.65
CA ARG A 433 -8.05 -11.64 -27.07
C ARG A 433 -6.83 -11.27 -27.90
N LYS A 434 -6.21 -10.11 -27.61
CA LYS A 434 -5.04 -9.62 -28.37
C LYS A 434 -3.79 -10.47 -28.17
N VAL A 435 -3.57 -11.02 -26.96
CA VAL A 435 -2.43 -11.89 -26.64
C VAL A 435 -2.74 -13.39 -26.74
N THR A 436 -3.96 -13.75 -27.16
CA THR A 436 -4.44 -15.17 -27.15
C THR A 436 -4.28 -15.80 -25.77
N GLY A 437 -4.47 -15.01 -24.72
CA GLY A 437 -4.31 -15.39 -23.32
C GLY A 437 -5.62 -15.82 -22.65
N ILE A 438 -5.51 -16.33 -21.43
CA ILE A 438 -6.62 -16.81 -20.60
C ILE A 438 -6.98 -15.72 -19.58
N PRO A 439 -8.20 -15.15 -19.64
CA PRO A 439 -8.66 -14.18 -18.64
C PRO A 439 -8.93 -14.87 -17.30
N GLN A 440 -8.51 -14.22 -16.20
CA GLN A 440 -8.54 -14.77 -14.85
C GLN A 440 -9.08 -13.74 -13.84
N ASN A 441 -9.84 -14.21 -12.85
CA ASN A 441 -10.21 -13.41 -11.68
C ASN A 441 -9.46 -13.87 -10.43
N ILE A 442 -9.28 -12.97 -9.48
CA ILE A 442 -8.76 -13.34 -8.16
C ILE A 442 -9.80 -14.17 -7.39
N LEU A 443 -9.39 -15.33 -6.90
CA LEU A 443 -10.29 -16.33 -6.30
C LEU A 443 -10.96 -15.82 -5.01
N LEU A 444 -10.30 -14.94 -4.27
CA LEU A 444 -10.87 -14.31 -3.07
C LEU A 444 -12.11 -13.46 -3.40
N GLU A 445 -12.12 -12.78 -4.54
CA GLU A 445 -13.29 -12.03 -5.02
C GLU A 445 -14.38 -12.95 -5.53
N VAL A 446 -14.03 -14.05 -6.19
CA VAL A 446 -15.00 -15.01 -6.71
C VAL A 446 -15.68 -15.79 -5.59
N PHE A 447 -14.91 -16.39 -4.67
CA PHE A 447 -15.45 -17.26 -3.62
C PHE A 447 -16.10 -16.50 -2.46
N PHE A 448 -15.59 -15.33 -2.12
CA PHE A 448 -15.99 -14.62 -0.90
C PHE A 448 -16.64 -13.26 -1.17
N ASN A 449 -16.70 -12.82 -2.43
CA ASN A 449 -17.15 -11.47 -2.81
C ASN A 449 -16.46 -10.37 -2.00
N ARG A 450 -15.12 -10.49 -1.84
CA ARG A 450 -14.27 -9.60 -1.06
C ARG A 450 -13.32 -8.87 -1.97
N PRO A 451 -13.33 -7.53 -2.00
CA PRO A 451 -12.33 -6.76 -2.74
C PRO A 451 -10.94 -7.03 -2.18
N THR A 452 -9.95 -7.04 -3.07
CA THR A 452 -8.53 -7.15 -2.72
C THR A 452 -7.87 -5.82 -3.02
N THR A 453 -7.19 -5.24 -2.02
CA THR A 453 -6.54 -3.93 -2.16
C THR A 453 -5.11 -3.94 -1.61
N ALA A 454 -4.24 -3.16 -2.25
CA ALA A 454 -2.93 -2.75 -1.72
C ALA A 454 -2.93 -1.30 -1.19
N HIS A 455 -4.07 -0.60 -1.27
CA HIS A 455 -4.19 0.83 -1.05
C HIS A 455 -5.25 1.18 0.01
N ILE A 456 -5.13 0.56 1.19
CA ILE A 456 -6.03 0.85 2.32
C ILE A 456 -5.74 2.24 2.89
N LEU A 457 -6.78 3.06 3.03
CA LEU A 457 -6.74 4.46 3.47
C LEU A 457 -7.86 4.73 4.49
N GLY A 458 -7.80 5.89 5.14
CA GLY A 458 -8.84 6.33 6.07
C GLY A 458 -8.88 5.56 7.40
N GLY A 459 -9.87 5.86 8.20
CA GLY A 459 -10.04 5.34 9.55
C GLY A 459 -9.74 6.36 10.65
N CYS A 460 -9.04 7.45 10.32
CA CYS A 460 -8.82 8.58 11.22
C CYS A 460 -9.31 9.87 10.56
N PRO A 461 -10.63 10.04 10.40
CA PRO A 461 -11.19 11.18 9.66
C PRO A 461 -10.81 12.51 10.28
N MET A 462 -10.64 13.52 9.40
CA MET A 462 -10.34 14.90 9.75
C MET A 462 -11.63 15.67 10.05
N SER A 463 -11.63 16.49 11.10
CA SER A 463 -12.72 17.44 11.42
C SER A 463 -12.24 18.47 12.43
N ASP A 464 -13.00 19.56 12.58
CA ASP A 464 -12.75 20.59 13.60
C ASP A 464 -13.22 20.16 15.01
N SER A 465 -13.94 19.04 15.12
CA SER A 465 -14.48 18.52 16.39
C SER A 465 -14.10 17.08 16.63
N ILE A 466 -13.81 16.73 17.88
CA ILE A 466 -13.55 15.37 18.36
C ILE A 466 -14.72 14.41 18.10
N ASP A 467 -15.94 14.90 18.08
CA ASP A 467 -17.15 14.08 17.89
C ASP A 467 -17.29 13.60 16.44
N THR A 468 -16.69 14.35 15.49
CA THR A 468 -16.82 14.08 14.05
C THR A 468 -15.50 13.80 13.35
N GLY A 469 -14.36 13.94 14.04
CA GLY A 469 -13.04 13.66 13.53
C GLY A 469 -12.08 13.10 14.56
N VAL A 470 -11.06 12.43 14.11
CA VAL A 470 -9.94 11.92 14.94
C VAL A 470 -8.82 12.94 14.98
N VAL A 471 -8.58 13.62 13.86
CA VAL A 471 -7.56 14.66 13.72
C VAL A 471 -8.16 15.96 13.21
N ASP A 472 -7.47 17.08 13.49
CA ASP A 472 -7.76 18.36 12.86
C ASP A 472 -7.10 18.47 11.48
N LYS A 473 -7.26 19.62 10.81
CA LYS A 473 -6.65 19.91 9.50
C LYS A 473 -5.10 19.94 9.50
N ASN A 474 -4.48 20.03 10.67
CA ASN A 474 -3.03 19.99 10.86
C ASN A 474 -2.57 18.58 11.30
N LEU A 475 -3.42 17.56 11.15
CA LEU A 475 -3.18 16.18 11.52
C LEU A 475 -2.98 15.92 13.02
N LYS A 476 -3.30 16.90 13.88
CA LYS A 476 -3.22 16.78 15.33
C LYS A 476 -4.42 16.01 15.87
N VAL A 477 -4.16 15.02 16.70
CA VAL A 477 -5.20 14.17 17.33
C VAL A 477 -5.97 14.99 18.37
N HIS A 478 -7.30 14.99 18.27
CA HIS A 478 -8.15 15.63 19.28
C HIS A 478 -8.00 14.98 20.65
N GLY A 479 -8.02 15.80 21.70
CA GLY A 479 -7.99 15.36 23.10
C GLY A 479 -6.60 15.05 23.65
N TYR A 480 -5.52 15.16 22.86
CA TYR A 480 -4.15 14.90 23.31
C TYR A 480 -3.18 15.98 22.81
N PRO A 481 -2.28 16.50 23.68
CA PRO A 481 -1.27 17.49 23.27
C PRO A 481 -0.18 16.82 22.41
N ASP A 482 0.33 17.53 21.41
CA ASP A 482 1.48 17.12 20.57
C ASP A 482 1.44 15.67 20.06
N PHE A 483 0.22 15.20 19.76
CA PHE A 483 -0.04 13.91 19.16
C PHE A 483 -0.56 14.08 17.73
N TYR A 484 0.10 13.43 16.76
CA TYR A 484 -0.21 13.55 15.34
C TYR A 484 -0.35 12.17 14.69
N ILE A 485 -1.14 12.12 13.60
CA ILE A 485 -1.24 10.95 12.72
C ILE A 485 -0.90 11.41 11.31
N THR A 486 0.13 10.81 10.68
CA THR A 486 0.69 11.31 9.41
C THR A 486 0.67 10.28 8.29
N ASP A 487 -0.01 9.15 8.45
CA ASP A 487 -0.07 8.10 7.43
C ASP A 487 -1.40 8.12 6.62
N GLY A 488 -1.59 7.12 5.77
CA GLY A 488 -2.78 7.00 4.93
C GLY A 488 -4.11 6.91 5.69
N SER A 489 -4.10 6.73 7.03
CA SER A 489 -5.33 6.69 7.82
C SER A 489 -6.09 8.02 7.89
N VAL A 490 -5.41 9.14 7.63
CA VAL A 490 -6.04 10.48 7.61
C VAL A 490 -6.66 10.85 6.27
N ILE A 491 -6.41 10.05 5.22
CA ILE A 491 -6.95 10.30 3.88
C ILE A 491 -8.34 9.69 3.77
N GLN A 492 -9.36 10.52 3.76
CA GLN A 492 -10.76 10.11 3.83
C GLN A 492 -11.48 10.12 2.46
N GLY A 493 -10.76 9.84 1.38
CA GLY A 493 -11.29 9.71 0.02
C GLY A 493 -10.61 8.57 -0.73
N ASN A 494 -11.29 7.95 -1.69
CA ASN A 494 -10.65 7.06 -2.65
C ASN A 494 -9.84 7.90 -3.65
N ILE A 495 -8.55 7.71 -3.66
CA ILE A 495 -7.61 8.50 -4.47
C ILE A 495 -7.76 8.16 -5.97
N GLY A 496 -8.16 6.93 -6.29
CA GLY A 496 -8.29 6.45 -7.66
C GLY A 496 -6.97 6.11 -8.35
N VAL A 497 -5.85 6.37 -7.70
CA VAL A 497 -4.48 6.05 -8.14
C VAL A 497 -3.66 5.50 -6.96
N ASN A 498 -2.38 5.22 -7.18
CA ASN A 498 -1.48 4.75 -6.10
C ASN A 498 -1.25 5.85 -5.06
N PRO A 499 -1.42 5.59 -3.74
CA PRO A 499 -1.51 6.62 -2.72
C PRO A 499 -0.17 7.14 -2.18
N SER A 500 0.96 6.50 -2.52
CA SER A 500 2.26 6.75 -1.87
C SER A 500 2.70 8.21 -1.95
N LEU A 501 2.57 8.85 -3.12
CA LEU A 501 2.95 10.25 -3.30
C LEU A 501 2.05 11.20 -2.49
N THR A 502 0.74 10.91 -2.46
CA THR A 502 -0.23 11.71 -1.70
C THR A 502 -0.01 11.59 -0.18
N ILE A 503 0.24 10.35 0.33
CA ILE A 503 0.56 10.16 1.75
C ILE A 503 1.82 10.95 2.12
N THR A 504 2.83 10.94 1.24
CA THR A 504 4.09 11.68 1.44
C THR A 504 3.82 13.18 1.46
N ALA A 505 3.06 13.72 0.49
CA ALA A 505 2.76 15.14 0.40
C ALA A 505 1.90 15.65 1.57
N VAL A 506 0.96 14.83 2.07
CA VAL A 506 0.15 15.18 3.26
C VAL A 506 0.98 15.20 4.53
N ALA A 507 2.03 14.39 4.62
CA ALA A 507 2.92 14.36 5.78
C ALA A 507 3.99 15.46 5.77
N GLU A 508 4.32 16.02 4.58
CA GLU A 508 5.20 17.19 4.39
C GLU A 508 4.58 18.47 4.90
#